data_32f9baea82c7c1abcbb07ba150b61332
#
_entry.id   32f9baea82c7c1abcbb07ba150b61332
#
_cell.length_a   1.000
_cell.length_b   1.000
_cell.length_c   1.000
_cell.angle_alpha   90.00
_cell.angle_beta   90.00
_cell.angle_gamma   90.00
#
_symmetry.space_group_name_H-M   'P 1'
#
loop_
_entity.id
_entity.type
_entity.pdbx_description
1 polymer ?
#
loop_
_entity_poly.entity_id
_entity_poly.type
_entity_poly.pdbx_seq_one_letter_code
_entity_poly.pdbx_strand_id
1 'polypeptide(L)'
;MASIRKRGNSYLLVVSMGYTPDGRRCNPQQKTVKPPIGLTPKQTEKWLQEQAMLFEMSCKKLNPGIDRSITLEKYTEIWLQTIAPDKLAKSTLVREKQDIERFKPYLGSYKLVDLRPEHFRSLYTKLRKQKNKATGKPLSEATVEGVHSCLCGILSDAMEGGYLDHNPAWRTYNMQVRKKRKRLRVMKQRKS
;
A
#
# COMPACT_ATOMS: atom_id res chain seq x y z
N MET A 1 -17.43 19.32 -8.55
CA MET A 1 -18.72 18.83 -8.03
C MET A 1 -19.05 17.48 -8.64
N ALA A 2 -19.54 16.55 -7.82
CA ALA A 2 -20.03 15.27 -8.30
C ALA A 2 -21.34 15.45 -9.08
N SER A 3 -21.46 14.82 -10.25
CA SER A 3 -22.72 14.78 -10.99
C SER A 3 -23.53 13.54 -10.59
N ILE A 4 -24.85 13.71 -10.45
CA ILE A 4 -25.78 12.64 -10.05
C ILE A 4 -26.63 12.28 -11.24
N ARG A 5 -26.66 11.01 -11.65
CA ARG A 5 -27.48 10.51 -12.77
C ARG A 5 -28.38 9.38 -12.27
N LYS A 6 -29.70 9.50 -12.49
CA LYS A 6 -30.66 8.45 -12.16
C LYS A 6 -30.54 7.27 -13.13
N ARG A 7 -30.52 6.04 -12.61
CA ARG A 7 -30.53 4.78 -13.38
C ARG A 7 -31.56 3.82 -12.75
N GLY A 8 -32.80 3.91 -13.21
CA GLY A 8 -33.89 3.11 -12.63
C GLY A 8 -34.07 3.40 -11.13
N ASN A 9 -33.89 2.36 -10.28
CA ASN A 9 -33.98 2.46 -8.82
C ASN A 9 -32.65 2.82 -8.14
N SER A 10 -31.62 3.16 -8.90
CA SER A 10 -30.29 3.53 -8.39
C SER A 10 -29.83 4.85 -8.97
N TYR A 11 -28.81 5.44 -8.35
CA TYR A 11 -28.19 6.68 -8.79
C TYR A 11 -26.69 6.46 -8.99
N LEU A 12 -26.18 6.96 -10.12
CA LEU A 12 -24.78 6.98 -10.46
C LEU A 12 -24.17 8.33 -10.07
N LEU A 13 -23.23 8.30 -9.15
CA LEU A 13 -22.42 9.45 -8.80
C LEU A 13 -21.15 9.44 -9.67
N VAL A 14 -20.83 10.56 -10.32
CA VAL A 14 -19.65 10.69 -11.18
C VAL A 14 -18.86 11.91 -10.77
N VAL A 15 -17.59 11.72 -10.44
CA VAL A 15 -16.63 12.78 -10.10
C VAL A 15 -15.57 12.85 -11.19
N SER A 16 -15.41 14.02 -11.80
CA SER A 16 -14.32 14.29 -12.74
C SER A 16 -13.02 14.46 -11.96
N MET A 17 -11.98 13.77 -12.38
CA MET A 17 -10.65 13.79 -11.76
C MET A 17 -9.68 14.80 -12.40
N GLY A 18 -10.19 15.68 -13.31
CA GLY A 18 -9.37 16.67 -13.99
C GLY A 18 -8.50 16.11 -15.11
N TYR A 19 -7.33 16.70 -15.29
CA TYR A 19 -6.37 16.35 -16.33
C TYR A 19 -5.01 15.99 -15.70
N THR A 20 -4.27 15.10 -16.34
CA THR A 20 -2.87 14.82 -16.00
C THR A 20 -1.98 16.01 -16.38
N PRO A 21 -0.74 16.12 -15.85
CA PRO A 21 0.23 17.12 -16.27
C PRO A 21 0.48 17.14 -17.78
N ASP A 22 0.35 15.98 -18.44
CA ASP A 22 0.49 15.81 -19.90
C ASP A 22 -0.77 16.27 -20.69
N GLY A 23 -1.76 16.89 -20.04
CA GLY A 23 -2.99 17.39 -20.67
C GLY A 23 -4.03 16.31 -21.00
N ARG A 24 -3.82 15.04 -20.63
CA ARG A 24 -4.79 13.96 -20.85
C ARG A 24 -5.85 14.00 -19.77
N ARG A 25 -7.12 13.77 -20.16
CA ARG A 25 -8.23 13.71 -19.21
C ARG A 25 -8.11 12.45 -18.34
N CYS A 26 -8.17 12.64 -17.02
CA CYS A 26 -8.24 11.53 -16.06
C CYS A 26 -9.59 10.83 -16.15
N ASN A 27 -9.61 9.50 -16.00
CA ASN A 27 -10.85 8.75 -15.96
C ASN A 27 -11.72 9.18 -14.79
N PRO A 28 -13.03 9.50 -15.02
CA PRO A 28 -13.91 9.90 -13.95
C PRO A 28 -14.14 8.74 -12.97
N GLN A 29 -14.17 9.04 -11.69
CA GLN A 29 -14.56 8.07 -10.66
C GLN A 29 -16.08 7.95 -10.63
N GLN A 30 -16.58 6.72 -10.51
CA GLN A 30 -18.01 6.42 -10.53
C GLN A 30 -18.40 5.52 -9.36
N LYS A 31 -19.53 5.83 -8.72
CA LYS A 31 -20.09 5.04 -7.63
C LYS A 31 -21.60 4.95 -7.79
N THR A 32 -22.15 3.73 -7.79
CA THR A 32 -23.59 3.53 -7.80
C THR A 32 -24.10 3.45 -6.35
N VAL A 33 -25.15 4.20 -6.04
CA VAL A 33 -25.80 4.21 -4.72
C VAL A 33 -27.30 3.94 -4.87
N LYS A 34 -27.90 3.27 -3.90
CA LYS A 34 -29.35 3.04 -3.82
C LYS A 34 -29.86 3.75 -2.57
N PRO A 35 -30.87 4.61 -2.68
CA PRO A 35 -31.48 5.24 -1.50
C PRO A 35 -32.17 4.18 -0.64
N PRO A 36 -32.19 4.36 0.69
CA PRO A 36 -32.97 3.54 1.58
C PRO A 36 -34.49 3.57 1.23
N ILE A 37 -35.16 2.45 1.45
CA ILE A 37 -36.60 2.34 1.22
C ILE A 37 -37.35 3.19 2.27
N GLY A 38 -38.37 3.95 1.83
CA GLY A 38 -39.22 4.74 2.72
C GLY A 38 -38.86 6.22 2.83
N LEU A 39 -37.87 6.71 2.08
CA LEU A 39 -37.58 8.14 2.03
C LEU A 39 -38.57 8.89 1.12
N THR A 40 -38.99 10.07 1.55
CA THR A 40 -39.72 10.99 0.70
C THR A 40 -38.81 11.55 -0.42
N PRO A 41 -39.35 12.04 -1.56
CA PRO A 41 -38.54 12.58 -2.65
C PRO A 41 -37.52 13.64 -2.18
N LYS A 42 -37.93 14.52 -1.27
CA LYS A 42 -37.13 15.60 -0.70
C LYS A 42 -36.00 15.06 0.18
N GLN A 43 -36.25 14.02 0.96
CA GLN A 43 -35.26 13.34 1.78
C GLN A 43 -34.28 12.53 0.92
N THR A 44 -34.74 11.92 -0.16
CA THR A 44 -33.91 11.20 -1.12
C THR A 44 -32.89 12.17 -1.78
N GLU A 45 -33.35 13.37 -2.17
CA GLU A 45 -32.47 14.36 -2.76
C GLU A 45 -31.39 14.83 -1.78
N LYS A 46 -31.77 15.15 -0.54
CA LYS A 46 -30.79 15.51 0.52
C LYS A 46 -29.78 14.42 0.78
N TRP A 47 -30.24 13.17 0.90
CA TRP A 47 -29.37 12.01 1.09
C TRP A 47 -28.40 11.82 -0.09
N LEU A 48 -28.88 12.01 -1.33
CA LEU A 48 -28.03 11.93 -2.52
C LEU A 48 -26.95 13.02 -2.54
N GLN A 49 -27.29 14.24 -2.14
CA GLN A 49 -26.32 15.34 -2.02
C GLN A 49 -25.25 15.03 -0.97
N GLU A 50 -25.64 14.47 0.19
CA GLU A 50 -24.70 14.02 1.22
C GLU A 50 -23.78 12.90 0.71
N GLN A 51 -24.33 11.89 0.02
CA GLN A 51 -23.53 10.81 -0.59
C GLN A 51 -22.59 11.33 -1.68
N ALA A 52 -23.04 12.27 -2.49
CA ALA A 52 -22.23 12.89 -3.53
C ALA A 52 -21.08 13.71 -2.94
N MET A 53 -21.32 14.44 -1.86
CA MET A 53 -20.29 15.20 -1.14
C MET A 53 -19.25 14.28 -0.50
N LEU A 54 -19.68 13.22 0.19
CA LEU A 54 -18.77 12.22 0.78
C LEU A 54 -17.93 11.52 -0.30
N PHE A 55 -18.55 11.19 -1.44
CA PHE A 55 -17.84 10.58 -2.55
C PHE A 55 -16.84 11.56 -3.19
N GLU A 56 -17.21 12.82 -3.38
CA GLU A 56 -16.31 13.86 -3.88
C GLU A 56 -15.11 14.07 -2.92
N MET A 57 -15.35 14.11 -1.61
CA MET A 57 -14.27 14.21 -0.61
C MET A 57 -13.33 13.00 -0.67
N SER A 58 -13.86 11.79 -0.85
CA SER A 58 -13.05 10.59 -1.03
C SER A 58 -12.22 10.65 -2.31
N CYS A 59 -12.79 11.19 -3.40
CA CYS A 59 -12.07 11.36 -4.67
C CYS A 59 -11.01 12.47 -4.61
N LYS A 60 -11.24 13.55 -3.85
CA LYS A 60 -10.23 14.63 -3.67
C LYS A 60 -8.99 14.18 -2.91
N LYS A 61 -9.11 13.15 -2.07
CA LYS A 61 -7.94 12.48 -1.45
C LYS A 61 -7.15 11.63 -2.47
N LEU A 62 -7.74 11.35 -3.64
CA LEU A 62 -7.12 10.64 -4.73
C LEU A 62 -6.42 11.68 -5.62
N ASN A 63 -5.08 11.74 -5.57
CA ASN A 63 -4.32 12.58 -6.49
C ASN A 63 -4.67 12.20 -7.94
N PRO A 64 -5.24 13.13 -8.76
CA PRO A 64 -5.49 12.87 -10.15
C PRO A 64 -4.15 12.69 -10.87
N GLY A 65 -3.95 11.56 -11.55
CA GLY A 65 -2.71 11.25 -12.26
C GLY A 65 -1.90 10.09 -11.69
N ILE A 66 -2.26 9.57 -10.50
CA ILE A 66 -1.60 8.39 -9.95
C ILE A 66 -2.29 7.12 -10.46
N ASP A 67 -1.52 6.27 -11.14
CA ASP A 67 -1.98 4.95 -11.56
C ASP A 67 -2.05 4.01 -10.34
N ARG A 68 -3.25 3.90 -9.75
CA ARG A 68 -3.51 2.96 -8.64
C ARG A 68 -3.56 1.49 -9.07
N SER A 69 -3.50 1.22 -10.38
CA SER A 69 -3.38 -0.14 -10.89
C SER A 69 -1.95 -0.67 -10.87
N ILE A 70 -0.98 0.18 -10.46
CA ILE A 70 0.44 -0.16 -10.40
C ILE A 70 0.69 -1.36 -9.49
N THR A 71 1.50 -2.30 -9.97
CA THR A 71 1.95 -3.45 -9.17
C THR A 71 3.09 -3.05 -8.23
N LEU A 72 3.27 -3.83 -7.14
CA LEU A 72 4.38 -3.63 -6.22
C LEU A 72 5.74 -3.67 -6.93
N GLU A 73 5.90 -4.56 -7.91
CA GLU A 73 7.12 -4.68 -8.70
C GLU A 73 7.43 -3.39 -9.46
N LYS A 74 6.47 -2.89 -10.25
CA LYS A 74 6.64 -1.63 -11.01
C LYS A 74 6.89 -0.44 -10.11
N TYR A 75 6.16 -0.34 -9.01
CA TYR A 75 6.38 0.73 -8.04
C TYR A 75 7.78 0.66 -7.42
N THR A 76 8.24 -0.53 -7.07
CA THR A 76 9.58 -0.75 -6.51
C THR A 76 10.69 -0.36 -7.49
N GLU A 77 10.51 -0.60 -8.79
CA GLU A 77 11.44 -0.15 -9.83
C GLU A 77 11.51 1.37 -9.91
N ILE A 78 10.36 2.05 -9.92
CA ILE A 78 10.29 3.52 -9.87
C ILE A 78 10.96 4.03 -8.59
N TRP A 79 10.64 3.44 -7.44
CA TRP A 79 11.19 3.82 -6.15
C TRP A 79 12.73 3.71 -6.12
N LEU A 80 13.29 2.62 -6.67
CA LEU A 80 14.74 2.42 -6.78
C LEU A 80 15.42 3.43 -7.70
N GLN A 81 14.72 3.94 -8.70
CA GLN A 81 15.28 4.90 -9.67
C GLN A 81 15.14 6.35 -9.21
N THR A 82 14.04 6.68 -8.51
CA THR A 82 13.69 8.09 -8.22
C THR A 82 13.84 8.45 -6.74
N ILE A 83 13.39 7.61 -5.81
CA ILE A 83 13.30 7.97 -4.39
C ILE A 83 14.50 7.43 -3.59
N ALA A 84 14.86 6.18 -3.81
CA ALA A 84 15.88 5.50 -3.02
C ALA A 84 17.28 6.15 -3.14
N PRO A 85 17.75 6.64 -4.30
CA PRO A 85 19.06 7.26 -4.42
C PRO A 85 19.21 8.53 -3.59
N ASP A 86 18.14 9.32 -3.45
CA ASP A 86 18.14 10.56 -2.69
C ASP A 86 17.99 10.33 -1.18
N LYS A 87 17.30 9.26 -0.78
CA LYS A 87 17.02 8.94 0.63
C LYS A 87 18.08 8.05 1.29
N LEU A 88 18.77 7.21 0.53
CA LEU A 88 19.55 6.10 1.08
C LEU A 88 21.03 6.20 0.70
N ALA A 89 21.91 5.90 1.68
CA ALA A 89 23.32 5.70 1.40
C ALA A 89 23.54 4.50 0.46
N LYS A 90 24.62 4.54 -0.36
CA LYS A 90 24.94 3.49 -1.35
C LYS A 90 24.96 2.07 -0.78
N SER A 91 25.51 1.89 0.44
CA SER A 91 25.53 0.60 1.13
C SER A 91 24.15 0.10 1.52
N THR A 92 23.27 1.00 1.95
CA THR A 92 21.88 0.70 2.27
C THR A 92 21.12 0.31 1.02
N LEU A 93 21.32 1.04 -0.09
CA LEU A 93 20.68 0.75 -1.36
C LEU A 93 20.99 -0.65 -1.88
N VAL A 94 22.23 -1.12 -1.74
CA VAL A 94 22.64 -2.49 -2.11
C VAL A 94 21.86 -3.51 -1.28
N ARG A 95 21.71 -3.26 0.02
CA ARG A 95 20.95 -4.14 0.92
C ARG A 95 19.46 -4.15 0.59
N GLU A 96 18.87 -2.98 0.35
CA GLU A 96 17.45 -2.86 -0.03
C GLU A 96 17.17 -3.62 -1.34
N LYS A 97 18.06 -3.53 -2.35
CA LYS A 97 17.96 -4.32 -3.59
C LYS A 97 17.92 -5.83 -3.31
N GLN A 98 18.77 -6.32 -2.40
CA GLN A 98 18.78 -7.74 -2.02
C GLN A 98 17.47 -8.14 -1.30
N ASP A 99 16.93 -7.27 -0.46
CA ASP A 99 15.67 -7.53 0.26
C ASP A 99 14.47 -7.49 -0.70
N ILE A 100 14.49 -6.61 -1.71
CA ILE A 100 13.51 -6.55 -2.80
C ILE A 100 13.48 -7.86 -3.59
N GLU A 101 14.65 -8.38 -4.00
CA GLU A 101 14.75 -9.65 -4.74
C GLU A 101 14.18 -10.85 -3.94
N ARG A 102 14.15 -10.76 -2.61
CA ARG A 102 13.56 -11.81 -1.76
C ARG A 102 12.04 -11.79 -1.75
N PHE A 103 11.40 -10.62 -1.77
CA PHE A 103 9.93 -10.54 -1.74
C PHE A 103 9.28 -10.42 -3.12
N LYS A 104 10.00 -9.92 -4.14
CA LYS A 104 9.50 -9.72 -5.49
C LYS A 104 8.80 -10.97 -6.08
N PRO A 105 9.32 -12.21 -5.96
CA PRO A 105 8.67 -13.42 -6.50
C PRO A 105 7.31 -13.73 -5.84
N TYR A 106 7.06 -13.21 -4.64
CA TYR A 106 5.86 -13.53 -3.85
C TYR A 106 4.80 -12.43 -3.89
N LEU A 107 5.23 -11.17 -3.93
CA LEU A 107 4.33 -10.01 -3.82
C LEU A 107 4.39 -9.08 -5.04
N GLY A 108 5.36 -9.21 -5.91
CA GLY A 108 5.61 -8.27 -7.02
C GLY A 108 4.42 -8.09 -7.96
N SER A 109 3.69 -9.16 -8.27
CA SER A 109 2.53 -9.15 -9.16
C SER A 109 1.25 -8.53 -8.56
N TYR A 110 1.20 -8.36 -7.24
CA TYR A 110 0.04 -7.73 -6.60
C TYR A 110 0.02 -6.23 -6.87
N LYS A 111 -1.17 -5.68 -7.16
CA LYS A 111 -1.37 -4.23 -7.15
C LYS A 111 -1.18 -3.69 -5.74
N LEU A 112 -0.65 -2.47 -5.61
CA LEU A 112 -0.44 -1.85 -4.29
C LEU A 112 -1.72 -1.79 -3.47
N VAL A 113 -2.85 -1.44 -4.11
CA VAL A 113 -4.17 -1.33 -3.45
C VAL A 113 -4.76 -2.65 -3.00
N ASP A 114 -4.32 -3.77 -3.57
CA ASP A 114 -4.81 -5.12 -3.25
C ASP A 114 -3.97 -5.81 -2.15
N LEU A 115 -2.87 -5.18 -1.72
CA LEU A 115 -2.03 -5.70 -0.66
C LEU A 115 -2.78 -5.72 0.68
N ARG A 116 -2.74 -6.88 1.36
CA ARG A 116 -3.40 -7.12 2.65
C ARG A 116 -2.38 -7.60 3.67
N PRO A 117 -2.61 -7.38 4.97
CA PRO A 117 -1.72 -7.86 6.04
C PRO A 117 -1.40 -9.36 5.97
N GLU A 118 -2.33 -10.17 5.48
CA GLU A 118 -2.20 -11.64 5.34
C GLU A 118 -1.11 -12.01 4.32
N HIS A 119 -0.95 -11.23 3.24
CA HIS A 119 0.06 -11.45 2.23
C HIS A 119 1.48 -11.33 2.83
N PHE A 120 1.70 -10.33 3.69
CA PHE A 120 2.98 -10.14 4.39
C PHE A 120 3.26 -11.25 5.41
N ARG A 121 2.25 -11.67 6.19
CA ARG A 121 2.40 -12.80 7.13
C ARG A 121 2.77 -14.10 6.41
N SER A 122 2.11 -14.36 5.27
CA SER A 122 2.41 -15.50 4.40
C SER A 122 3.85 -15.42 3.86
N LEU A 123 4.26 -14.23 3.36
CA LEU A 123 5.62 -13.99 2.90
C LEU A 123 6.66 -14.32 3.99
N TYR A 124 6.50 -13.79 5.21
CA TYR A 124 7.48 -14.04 6.29
C TYR A 124 7.57 -15.52 6.67
N THR A 125 6.45 -16.24 6.62
CA THR A 125 6.44 -17.69 6.85
C THR A 125 7.21 -18.43 5.78
N LYS A 126 7.06 -18.03 4.50
CA LYS A 126 7.81 -18.60 3.37
C LYS A 126 9.30 -18.28 3.47
N LEU A 127 9.66 -17.02 3.78
CA LEU A 127 11.06 -16.60 3.93
C LEU A 127 11.79 -17.36 5.05
N ARG A 128 11.14 -17.64 6.18
CA ARG A 128 11.74 -18.45 7.27
C ARG A 128 12.07 -19.88 6.85
N LYS A 129 11.31 -20.44 5.89
CA LYS A 129 11.56 -21.78 5.34
C LYS A 129 12.59 -21.77 4.20
N GLN A 130 12.83 -20.60 3.60
CA GLN A 130 13.76 -20.46 2.48
C GLN A 130 15.21 -20.63 2.96
N LYS A 131 15.98 -21.44 2.22
CA LYS A 131 17.41 -21.63 2.48
C LYS A 131 18.22 -20.50 1.84
N ASN A 132 19.24 -20.03 2.55
CA ASN A 132 20.22 -19.10 2.00
C ASN A 132 21.07 -19.84 0.96
N LYS A 133 21.17 -19.27 -0.26
CA LYS A 133 21.92 -19.89 -1.37
C LYS A 133 23.41 -20.11 -1.05
N ALA A 134 24.02 -19.24 -0.24
CA ALA A 134 25.45 -19.32 0.09
C ALA A 134 25.74 -20.30 1.24
N THR A 135 24.84 -20.43 2.22
CA THR A 135 25.12 -21.20 3.45
C THR A 135 24.27 -22.47 3.57
N GLY A 136 23.26 -22.67 2.72
CA GLY A 136 22.30 -23.77 2.80
C GLY A 136 21.38 -23.77 4.03
N LYS A 137 21.62 -22.83 4.98
CA LYS A 137 20.83 -22.69 6.22
C LYS A 137 19.56 -21.85 5.99
N PRO A 138 18.50 -22.04 6.79
CA PRO A 138 17.33 -21.17 6.75
C PRO A 138 17.71 -19.70 6.93
N LEU A 139 16.97 -18.79 6.29
CA LEU A 139 17.19 -17.36 6.46
C LEU A 139 17.07 -16.96 7.94
N SER A 140 17.99 -16.11 8.37
CA SER A 140 17.96 -15.61 9.75
C SER A 140 16.76 -14.69 10.00
N GLU A 141 16.25 -14.65 11.22
CA GLU A 141 15.18 -13.73 11.59
C GLU A 141 15.56 -12.27 11.35
N ALA A 142 16.87 -11.93 11.45
CA ALA A 142 17.37 -10.59 11.08
C ALA A 142 17.19 -10.26 9.60
N THR A 143 17.28 -11.27 8.74
CA THR A 143 17.04 -11.12 7.30
C THR A 143 15.55 -10.87 7.03
N VAL A 144 14.67 -11.65 7.68
CA VAL A 144 13.21 -11.46 7.55
C VAL A 144 12.78 -10.08 8.08
N GLU A 145 13.38 -9.63 9.19
CA GLU A 145 13.17 -8.27 9.74
C GLU A 145 13.66 -7.19 8.76
N GLY A 146 14.79 -7.41 8.07
CA GLY A 146 15.29 -6.53 7.01
C GLY A 146 14.27 -6.38 5.88
N VAL A 147 13.78 -7.51 5.35
CA VAL A 147 12.74 -7.51 4.30
C VAL A 147 11.45 -6.80 4.77
N HIS A 148 11.04 -6.99 6.02
CA HIS A 148 9.89 -6.27 6.57
C HIS A 148 10.13 -4.76 6.62
N SER A 149 11.32 -4.32 7.08
CA SER A 149 11.67 -2.90 7.17
C SER A 149 11.74 -2.25 5.80
N CYS A 150 12.32 -2.92 4.81
CA CYS A 150 12.35 -2.50 3.41
C CYS A 150 10.93 -2.31 2.85
N LEU A 151 10.05 -3.32 3.00
CA LEU A 151 8.66 -3.24 2.57
C LEU A 151 7.90 -2.10 3.26
N CYS A 152 8.09 -1.92 4.57
CA CYS A 152 7.46 -0.82 5.30
C CYS A 152 7.92 0.55 4.77
N GLY A 153 9.20 0.70 4.45
CA GLY A 153 9.76 1.93 3.87
C GLY A 153 9.15 2.24 2.51
N ILE A 154 9.21 1.28 1.58
CA ILE A 154 8.66 1.42 0.22
C ILE A 154 7.16 1.75 0.24
N LEU A 155 6.39 1.05 1.08
CA LEU A 155 4.94 1.28 1.17
C LEU A 155 4.58 2.58 1.91
N SER A 156 5.44 3.08 2.81
CA SER A 156 5.28 4.41 3.40
C SER A 156 5.51 5.50 2.36
N ASP A 157 6.53 5.35 1.51
CA ASP A 157 6.77 6.27 0.41
C ASP A 157 5.64 6.22 -0.64
N ALA A 158 5.07 5.03 -0.88
CA ALA A 158 3.87 4.87 -1.72
C ALA A 158 2.65 5.58 -1.12
N MET A 159 2.51 5.57 0.19
CA MET A 159 1.45 6.29 0.89
C MET A 159 1.66 7.81 0.81
N GLU A 160 2.88 8.31 1.03
CA GLU A 160 3.23 9.73 0.85
C GLU A 160 3.00 10.19 -0.58
N GLY A 161 3.32 9.35 -1.57
CA GLY A 161 3.05 9.58 -2.99
C GLY A 161 1.57 9.47 -3.39
N GLY A 162 0.67 9.08 -2.47
CA GLY A 162 -0.77 8.98 -2.72
C GLY A 162 -1.22 7.70 -3.44
N TYR A 163 -0.34 6.72 -3.64
CA TYR A 163 -0.70 5.41 -4.21
C TYR A 163 -1.51 4.54 -3.25
N LEU A 164 -1.31 4.75 -1.93
CA LEU A 164 -1.98 4.03 -0.84
C LEU A 164 -2.58 5.01 0.17
N ASP A 165 -3.71 4.62 0.77
CA ASP A 165 -4.34 5.38 1.86
C ASP A 165 -3.72 5.04 3.23
N HIS A 166 -3.16 3.84 3.37
CA HIS A 166 -2.48 3.35 4.57
C HIS A 166 -1.43 2.31 4.20
N ASN A 167 -0.45 2.11 5.07
CA ASN A 167 0.59 1.10 4.85
C ASN A 167 0.11 -0.27 5.39
N PRO A 168 -0.17 -1.26 4.49
CA PRO A 168 -0.70 -2.57 4.87
C PRO A 168 0.33 -3.48 5.55
N ALA A 169 1.63 -3.16 5.45
CA ALA A 169 2.69 -3.91 6.11
C ALA A 169 2.84 -3.56 7.60
N TRP A 170 2.29 -2.44 8.05
CA TRP A 170 2.39 -2.03 9.44
C TRP A 170 1.83 -3.09 10.39
N ARG A 171 2.58 -3.38 11.48
CA ARG A 171 2.22 -4.34 12.53
C ARG A 171 2.01 -5.79 12.04
N THR A 172 2.42 -6.12 10.82
CA THR A 172 2.30 -7.50 10.31
C THR A 172 3.43 -8.40 10.81
N TYR A 173 4.58 -7.81 11.17
CA TYR A 173 5.72 -8.52 11.74
C TYR A 173 5.57 -8.66 13.25
N ASN A 174 5.72 -9.88 13.77
CA ASN A 174 5.50 -10.15 15.18
C ASN A 174 6.59 -9.53 16.06
N MET A 175 6.23 -8.46 16.78
CA MET A 175 7.13 -7.70 17.67
C MET A 175 7.68 -8.52 18.86
N GLN A 176 7.15 -9.71 19.16
CA GLN A 176 7.64 -10.54 20.25
C GLN A 176 9.06 -11.07 19.99
N VAL A 177 9.40 -11.36 18.75
CA VAL A 177 10.75 -11.77 18.35
C VAL A 177 11.76 -10.64 18.60
N ARG A 178 11.36 -9.39 18.32
CA ARG A 178 12.18 -8.18 18.55
C ARG A 178 12.48 -7.95 20.03
N LYS A 179 11.48 -8.16 20.91
CA LYS A 179 11.66 -8.05 22.39
C LYS A 179 12.62 -9.14 22.93
N LYS A 180 12.51 -10.38 22.42
CA LYS A 180 13.39 -11.49 22.82
C LYS A 180 14.86 -11.21 22.44
N ARG A 181 15.12 -10.67 21.25
CA ARG A 181 16.47 -10.29 20.79
C ARG A 181 17.08 -9.15 21.60
N LYS A 182 16.28 -8.10 21.92
CA LYS A 182 16.76 -6.99 22.75
C LYS A 182 17.17 -7.49 24.13
N ARG A 183 16.40 -8.40 24.74
CA ARG A 183 16.74 -9.05 26.02
C ARG A 183 18.01 -9.87 25.92
N LEU A 184 18.19 -10.68 24.87
CA LEU A 184 19.40 -11.50 24.68
C LEU A 184 20.67 -10.66 24.44
N ARG A 185 20.56 -9.51 23.73
CA ARG A 185 21.69 -8.58 23.57
C ARG A 185 22.11 -7.96 24.89
N VAL A 186 21.15 -7.48 25.68
CA VAL A 186 21.41 -6.89 27.00
C VAL A 186 22.03 -7.92 27.95
N MET A 187 21.57 -9.17 27.91
CA MET A 187 22.15 -10.25 28.73
C MET A 187 23.58 -10.62 28.31
N LYS A 188 23.92 -10.55 27.01
CA LYS A 188 25.31 -10.79 26.55
C LYS A 188 26.25 -9.66 26.96
N GLN A 189 25.80 -8.41 26.89
CA GLN A 189 26.60 -7.24 27.32
C GLN A 189 26.84 -7.18 28.83
N ARG A 190 26.01 -7.84 29.66
CA ARG A 190 26.20 -7.92 31.12
C ARG A 190 27.09 -9.06 31.57
N LYS A 191 27.50 -9.96 30.65
CA LYS A 191 28.38 -11.10 30.92
C LYS A 191 29.80 -10.92 30.33
N SER A 192 30.02 -9.84 29.59
CA SER A 192 31.35 -9.35 29.15
C SER A 192 31.79 -8.17 30.03
#